data_c7568fc8721d83f73c986b3743f14080
#
_entry.id   c7568fc8721d83f73c986b3743f14080
#
_cell.length_a   1.000
_cell.length_b   1.000
_cell.length_c   1.000
_cell.angle_alpha   90.00
_cell.angle_beta   90.00
_cell.angle_gamma   90.00
#
_symmetry.space_group_name_H-M   'P 1'
#
loop_
_entity.id
_entity.type
_entity.pdbx_description
1 polymer ?
#
loop_
_entity_poly.entity_id
_entity_poly.type
_entity_poly.pdbx_seq_one_letter_code
_entity_poly.pdbx_strand_id
1 'polypeptide(L)'
;MNIAWIITDEFIGKLNNGDTETILRWNKILYLRMATGKGYFTKIDTMNRNKAQVFKNLNLKVHASNLCNEVNLPANDEYSFTCVIINANLTLWDSFPKHLFHVLHIMQDCNVSNYIDILNKKTGINAIFLSKVKKFTEDFRAVGTGVCGWHSLLMQKHLVYGSMESMLLNEQIFSRMQADLNEANVWLAEVLGVPEGNKRAGIMLRNATTMMMPPTKSSAELSRNSPTESINPETALIKVKESVGGDLLRINTEFLKLMKEKGMYNDNEVERIMSNKGSVQDCDWLTQHEKDVFRIAFEIPMSAHLDLCSQRQRFIDQQQSINLYFSGSDSEEYIAQIHKQALLDDNINGLYYCYSSRNGRYERNDECTICQ
;
A
#
# COMPACT_ATOMS: atom_id res chain seq x y z
N MET A 1 3.09 12.71 16.07
CA MET A 1 2.67 13.52 14.91
C MET A 1 3.26 12.88 13.66
N ASN A 2 2.44 12.56 12.65
CA ASN A 2 2.92 12.06 11.37
C ASN A 2 3.20 13.27 10.47
N ILE A 3 4.38 13.30 9.86
CA ILE A 3 4.84 14.40 8.99
C ILE A 3 5.16 13.81 7.63
N ALA A 4 4.70 14.44 6.55
CA ALA A 4 5.10 14.14 5.20
C ALA A 4 6.07 15.22 4.69
N TRP A 5 7.17 14.77 4.09
CA TRP A 5 8.08 15.64 3.35
C TRP A 5 7.56 15.76 1.91
N ILE A 6 7.25 16.98 1.53
CA ILE A 6 6.89 17.28 0.13
C ILE A 6 8.18 17.38 -0.67
N ILE A 7 8.37 16.45 -1.59
CA ILE A 7 9.55 16.37 -2.47
C ILE A 7 9.13 16.85 -3.86
N THR A 8 9.84 17.85 -4.37
CA THR A 8 9.61 18.42 -5.71
C THR A 8 10.65 17.93 -6.71
N ASP A 9 10.36 18.03 -8.00
CA ASP A 9 11.32 17.74 -9.06
C ASP A 9 12.54 18.67 -8.96
N GLU A 10 12.35 19.94 -8.55
CA GLU A 10 13.44 20.89 -8.28
C GLU A 10 14.38 20.36 -7.19
N PHE A 11 13.83 19.86 -6.08
CA PHE A 11 14.64 19.28 -5.01
C PHE A 11 15.43 18.05 -5.51
N ILE A 12 14.78 17.15 -6.26
CA ILE A 12 15.43 15.97 -6.84
C ILE A 12 16.55 16.40 -7.82
N GLY A 13 16.29 17.38 -8.67
CA GLY A 13 17.28 17.92 -9.60
C GLY A 13 18.50 18.53 -8.90
N LYS A 14 18.30 19.34 -7.86
CA LYS A 14 19.38 19.90 -7.05
C LYS A 14 20.21 18.80 -6.35
N LEU A 15 19.52 17.80 -5.78
CA LEU A 15 20.18 16.66 -5.14
C LEU A 15 21.09 15.88 -6.13
N ASN A 16 20.59 15.61 -7.34
CA ASN A 16 21.35 14.91 -8.37
C ASN A 16 22.52 15.72 -8.92
N ASN A 17 22.40 17.04 -8.96
CA ASN A 17 23.44 17.96 -9.41
C ASN A 17 24.49 18.25 -8.32
N GLY A 18 24.39 17.64 -7.15
CA GLY A 18 25.39 17.78 -6.08
C GLY A 18 25.29 19.07 -5.28
N ASP A 19 24.12 19.73 -5.26
CA ASP A 19 23.91 20.95 -4.43
C ASP A 19 24.11 20.64 -2.95
N THR A 20 25.12 21.27 -2.36
CA THR A 20 25.58 20.98 -1.01
C THR A 20 24.49 21.18 0.05
N GLU A 21 23.70 22.26 -0.05
CA GLU A 21 22.63 22.53 0.90
C GLU A 21 21.52 21.47 0.81
N THR A 22 21.15 21.10 -0.41
CA THR A 22 20.13 20.05 -0.65
C THR A 22 20.62 18.69 -0.14
N ILE A 23 21.89 18.34 -0.34
CA ILE A 23 22.49 17.10 0.19
C ILE A 23 22.45 17.10 1.72
N LEU A 24 22.84 18.17 2.38
CA LEU A 24 22.78 18.25 3.84
C LEU A 24 21.36 18.12 4.37
N ARG A 25 20.39 18.78 3.71
CA ARG A 25 18.98 18.64 4.03
C ARG A 25 18.47 17.21 3.83
N TRP A 26 18.84 16.58 2.72
CA TRP A 26 18.48 15.19 2.43
C TRP A 26 19.03 14.22 3.47
N ASN A 27 20.29 14.32 3.83
CA ASN A 27 20.91 13.48 4.85
C ASN A 27 20.19 13.63 6.21
N LYS A 28 19.82 14.85 6.59
CA LYS A 28 19.04 15.09 7.80
C LYS A 28 17.64 14.46 7.75
N ILE A 29 16.97 14.53 6.60
CA ILE A 29 15.66 13.89 6.38
C ILE A 29 15.80 12.36 6.53
N LEU A 30 16.78 11.73 5.88
CA LEU A 30 17.03 10.29 6.00
C LEU A 30 17.34 9.89 7.44
N TYR A 31 18.23 10.62 8.12
CA TYR A 31 18.53 10.36 9.53
C TYR A 31 17.26 10.39 10.40
N LEU A 32 16.42 11.42 10.27
CA LEU A 32 15.18 11.53 11.03
C LEU A 32 14.19 10.40 10.68
N ARG A 33 14.11 10.03 9.41
CA ARG A 33 13.27 8.93 8.93
C ARG A 33 13.73 7.59 9.51
N MET A 34 15.02 7.31 9.50
CA MET A 34 15.59 6.09 10.09
C MET A 34 15.44 6.06 11.62
N ALA A 35 15.65 7.19 12.29
CA ALA A 35 15.55 7.29 13.74
C ALA A 35 14.12 7.14 14.27
N THR A 36 13.12 7.57 13.49
CA THR A 36 11.73 7.64 13.95
C THR A 36 10.81 6.62 13.28
N GLY A 37 11.20 6.05 12.13
CA GLY A 37 10.35 5.24 11.26
C GLY A 37 9.26 6.05 10.53
N LYS A 38 9.16 7.35 10.82
CA LYS A 38 8.15 8.30 10.32
C LYS A 38 8.80 9.29 9.33
N GLY A 39 8.01 10.21 8.81
CA GLY A 39 8.47 11.16 7.78
C GLY A 39 8.25 10.56 6.38
N TYR A 40 6.97 10.53 5.98
CA TYR A 40 6.56 10.02 4.67
C TYR A 40 7.12 10.90 3.56
N PHE A 41 7.36 10.32 2.40
CA PHE A 41 7.70 11.09 1.21
C PHE A 41 6.49 11.20 0.30
N THR A 42 6.23 12.41 -0.15
CA THR A 42 5.19 12.74 -1.11
C THR A 42 5.88 13.46 -2.28
N LYS A 43 6.08 12.75 -3.39
CA LYS A 43 6.66 13.30 -4.62
C LYS A 43 5.58 14.08 -5.37
N ILE A 44 5.38 15.32 -4.98
CA ILE A 44 4.19 16.08 -5.37
C ILE A 44 4.07 16.30 -6.88
N ASP A 45 5.18 16.51 -7.57
CA ASP A 45 5.16 16.71 -9.03
C ASP A 45 4.90 15.40 -9.75
N THR A 46 5.49 14.29 -9.29
CA THR A 46 5.22 12.93 -9.77
C THR A 46 3.75 12.56 -9.54
N MET A 47 3.19 12.82 -8.35
CA MET A 47 1.77 12.61 -8.08
C MET A 47 0.87 13.39 -9.05
N ASN A 48 1.22 14.64 -9.34
CA ASN A 48 0.47 15.46 -10.29
C ASN A 48 0.60 14.98 -11.74
N ARG A 49 1.74 14.37 -12.12
CA ARG A 49 1.88 13.69 -13.42
C ARG A 49 1.04 12.41 -13.50
N ASN A 50 0.99 11.65 -12.41
CA ASN A 50 0.37 10.30 -12.36
C ASN A 50 -1.09 10.29 -11.90
N LYS A 51 -1.67 11.44 -11.50
CA LYS A 51 -3.08 11.51 -11.10
C LYS A 51 -4.03 11.10 -12.21
N ALA A 52 -5.23 10.67 -11.86
CA ALA A 52 -6.25 10.26 -12.82
C ALA A 52 -6.56 11.32 -13.87
N GLN A 53 -6.88 10.88 -15.10
CA GLN A 53 -7.07 11.74 -16.26
C GLN A 53 -8.18 12.79 -16.05
N VAL A 54 -9.23 12.44 -15.29
CA VAL A 54 -10.30 13.38 -14.90
C VAL A 54 -9.71 14.65 -14.26
N PHE A 55 -8.80 14.49 -13.31
CA PHE A 55 -8.20 15.62 -12.60
C PHE A 55 -7.18 16.38 -13.43
N LYS A 56 -6.53 15.71 -14.40
CA LYS A 56 -5.66 16.39 -15.38
C LYS A 56 -6.46 17.30 -16.30
N ASN A 57 -7.57 16.80 -16.84
CA ASN A 57 -8.42 17.52 -17.76
C ASN A 57 -9.07 18.77 -17.11
N LEU A 58 -9.37 18.69 -15.82
CA LEU A 58 -9.91 19.81 -15.03
C LEU A 58 -8.83 20.70 -14.40
N ASN A 59 -7.55 20.42 -14.64
CA ASN A 59 -6.42 21.12 -14.01
C ASN A 59 -6.49 21.17 -12.48
N LEU A 60 -7.08 20.16 -11.86
CA LEU A 60 -7.15 20.02 -10.41
C LEU A 60 -5.82 19.49 -9.86
N LYS A 61 -5.22 20.21 -8.93
CA LYS A 61 -3.90 19.86 -8.36
C LYS A 61 -4.05 19.04 -7.09
N VAL A 62 -3.16 18.04 -6.97
CA VAL A 62 -2.91 17.34 -5.72
C VAL A 62 -1.86 18.09 -4.94
N HIS A 63 -2.13 18.40 -3.66
CA HIS A 63 -1.24 19.14 -2.78
C HIS A 63 -0.62 18.28 -1.69
N ALA A 64 -1.27 17.17 -1.34
CA ALA A 64 -0.80 16.20 -0.36
C ALA A 64 -1.53 14.88 -0.57
N SER A 65 -0.98 13.80 -0.02
CA SER A 65 -1.68 12.53 0.14
C SER A 65 -2.46 12.51 1.48
N ASN A 66 -3.23 11.44 1.71
CA ASN A 66 -3.82 11.14 3.01
C ASN A 66 -2.78 10.64 4.01
N LEU A 67 -3.22 10.38 5.24
CA LEU A 67 -2.37 9.92 6.34
C LEU A 67 -1.63 8.61 6.04
N CYS A 68 -2.25 7.70 5.27
CA CYS A 68 -1.68 6.40 4.91
C CYS A 68 -0.89 6.42 3.59
N ASN A 69 -0.85 7.56 2.91
CA ASN A 69 -0.05 7.81 1.70
C ASN A 69 -0.42 6.93 0.48
N GLU A 70 -1.69 6.47 0.36
CA GLU A 70 -2.18 5.73 -0.81
C GLU A 70 -3.11 6.54 -1.71
N VAL A 71 -3.56 7.71 -1.27
CA VAL A 71 -4.51 8.54 -2.02
C VAL A 71 -3.78 9.56 -2.89
N ASN A 72 -4.19 9.65 -4.15
CA ASN A 72 -3.73 10.66 -5.12
C ASN A 72 -4.91 11.45 -5.69
N LEU A 73 -5.60 12.18 -4.81
CA LEU A 73 -6.79 12.95 -5.13
C LEU A 73 -6.57 14.44 -4.86
N PRO A 74 -7.17 15.36 -5.66
CA PRO A 74 -7.05 16.78 -5.46
C PRO A 74 -7.87 17.27 -4.26
N ALA A 75 -7.36 18.28 -3.57
CA ALA A 75 -8.07 19.04 -2.56
C ALA A 75 -7.79 20.54 -2.75
N ASN A 76 -8.81 21.39 -2.56
CA ASN A 76 -8.69 22.84 -2.72
C ASN A 76 -9.80 23.58 -1.94
N ASP A 77 -10.11 24.80 -2.30
CA ASP A 77 -11.17 25.57 -1.64
C ASP A 77 -12.58 25.03 -1.87
N GLU A 78 -12.80 24.26 -2.94
CA GLU A 78 -14.09 23.66 -3.28
C GLU A 78 -14.19 22.19 -2.90
N TYR A 79 -13.09 21.48 -2.88
CA TYR A 79 -13.02 20.03 -2.78
C TYR A 79 -12.18 19.54 -1.59
N SER A 80 -12.68 18.53 -0.94
CA SER A 80 -11.93 17.64 -0.06
C SER A 80 -12.39 16.21 -0.32
N PHE A 81 -11.57 15.23 0.01
CA PHE A 81 -11.88 13.83 -0.30
C PHE A 81 -12.03 12.99 0.96
N THR A 82 -12.64 11.83 0.80
CA THR A 82 -12.65 10.72 1.75
C THR A 82 -12.15 9.45 1.07
N CYS A 83 -11.59 8.53 1.84
CA CYS A 83 -11.16 7.24 1.33
C CYS A 83 -12.37 6.30 1.26
N VAL A 84 -12.65 5.73 0.07
CA VAL A 84 -13.62 4.64 -0.11
C VAL A 84 -12.86 3.43 -0.60
N ILE A 85 -12.68 2.44 0.27
CA ILE A 85 -11.71 1.36 0.11
C ILE A 85 -12.41 0.01 0.20
N ILE A 86 -12.00 -0.94 -0.66
CA ILE A 86 -12.26 -2.36 -0.53
C ILE A 86 -10.98 -3.13 -0.90
N ASN A 87 -10.75 -4.28 -0.27
CA ASN A 87 -9.54 -5.07 -0.52
C ASN A 87 -9.88 -6.51 -0.89
N ALA A 88 -9.21 -7.05 -1.92
CA ALA A 88 -9.25 -8.46 -2.27
C ALA A 88 -8.13 -9.22 -1.53
N ASN A 89 -8.45 -10.41 -0.99
CA ASN A 89 -7.46 -11.28 -0.35
C ASN A 89 -6.79 -12.16 -1.40
N LEU A 90 -5.56 -11.84 -1.77
CA LEU A 90 -4.81 -12.54 -2.82
C LEU A 90 -4.48 -14.00 -2.50
N THR A 91 -4.53 -14.45 -1.23
CA THR A 91 -4.36 -15.87 -0.93
C THR A 91 -5.45 -16.75 -1.53
N LEU A 92 -6.52 -16.14 -2.04
CA LEU A 92 -7.63 -16.80 -2.72
C LEU A 92 -7.58 -16.60 -4.25
N TRP A 93 -6.47 -16.07 -4.80
CA TRP A 93 -6.35 -15.68 -6.21
C TRP A 93 -6.79 -16.77 -7.19
N ASP A 94 -6.31 -18.01 -7.01
CA ASP A 94 -6.62 -19.12 -7.91
C ASP A 94 -8.10 -19.56 -7.85
N SER A 95 -8.82 -19.17 -6.80
CA SER A 95 -10.25 -19.43 -6.61
C SER A 95 -11.15 -18.22 -6.87
N PHE A 96 -10.59 -17.10 -7.32
CA PHE A 96 -11.39 -15.90 -7.57
C PHE A 96 -12.41 -16.16 -8.69
N PRO A 97 -13.69 -15.85 -8.45
CA PRO A 97 -14.68 -15.83 -9.53
C PRO A 97 -14.23 -14.88 -10.64
N LYS A 98 -14.64 -15.20 -11.88
CA LYS A 98 -14.29 -14.39 -13.06
C LYS A 98 -14.65 -12.91 -12.87
N HIS A 99 -15.77 -12.61 -12.25
CA HIS A 99 -16.31 -11.25 -12.10
C HIS A 99 -16.10 -10.68 -10.69
N LEU A 100 -15.13 -11.17 -9.91
CA LEU A 100 -14.89 -10.67 -8.56
C LEU A 100 -14.71 -9.16 -8.51
N PHE A 101 -13.81 -8.63 -9.34
CA PHE A 101 -13.50 -7.20 -9.33
C PHE A 101 -14.64 -6.33 -9.83
N HIS A 102 -15.50 -6.84 -10.74
CA HIS A 102 -16.74 -6.17 -11.10
C HIS A 102 -17.67 -6.03 -9.89
N VAL A 103 -17.88 -7.11 -9.15
CA VAL A 103 -18.73 -7.10 -7.95
C VAL A 103 -18.16 -6.14 -6.88
N LEU A 104 -16.86 -6.20 -6.63
CA LEU A 104 -16.21 -5.31 -5.67
C LEU A 104 -16.37 -3.83 -6.06
N HIS A 105 -16.23 -3.52 -7.35
CA HIS A 105 -16.40 -2.14 -7.85
C HIS A 105 -17.85 -1.65 -7.72
N ILE A 106 -18.84 -2.49 -8.04
CA ILE A 106 -20.26 -2.21 -7.84
C ILE A 106 -20.55 -1.94 -6.35
N MET A 107 -20.03 -2.78 -5.46
CA MET A 107 -20.17 -2.58 -4.00
C MET A 107 -19.58 -1.24 -3.55
N GLN A 108 -18.43 -0.83 -4.10
CA GLN A 108 -17.84 0.46 -3.78
C GLN A 108 -18.72 1.63 -4.27
N ASP A 109 -19.25 1.57 -5.49
CA ASP A 109 -20.16 2.63 -5.98
C ASP A 109 -21.45 2.70 -5.16
N CYS A 110 -21.99 1.55 -4.71
CA CYS A 110 -23.11 1.51 -3.76
C CYS A 110 -22.75 2.18 -2.43
N ASN A 111 -21.54 1.92 -1.89
CA ASN A 111 -21.07 2.56 -0.66
C ASN A 111 -20.92 4.08 -0.83
N VAL A 112 -20.44 4.54 -2.00
CA VAL A 112 -20.41 5.98 -2.32
C VAL A 112 -21.82 6.57 -2.32
N SER A 113 -22.80 5.89 -2.91
CA SER A 113 -24.19 6.34 -2.92
C SER A 113 -24.78 6.44 -1.51
N ASN A 114 -24.57 5.42 -0.67
CA ASN A 114 -24.96 5.45 0.74
C ASN A 114 -24.28 6.58 1.51
N TYR A 115 -23.00 6.84 1.23
CA TYR A 115 -22.25 7.93 1.86
C TYR A 115 -22.81 9.30 1.45
N ILE A 116 -23.16 9.51 0.19
CA ILE A 116 -23.82 10.73 -0.29
C ILE A 116 -25.16 10.92 0.44
N ASP A 117 -25.95 9.87 0.61
CA ASP A 117 -27.22 9.92 1.36
C ASP A 117 -27.04 10.30 2.82
N ILE A 118 -25.98 9.81 3.45
CA ILE A 118 -25.59 10.20 4.82
C ILE A 118 -25.20 11.69 4.87
N LEU A 119 -24.41 12.15 3.91
CA LEU A 119 -23.98 13.55 3.82
C LEU A 119 -25.15 14.50 3.57
N ASN A 120 -26.14 14.08 2.77
CA ASN A 120 -27.37 14.84 2.50
C ASN A 120 -28.25 15.05 3.74
N LYS A 121 -28.17 14.13 4.71
CA LYS A 121 -28.91 14.23 5.98
C LYS A 121 -28.20 15.10 7.03
N LYS A 122 -26.97 15.57 6.79
CA LYS A 122 -26.26 16.47 7.72
C LYS A 122 -26.80 17.87 7.65
N THR A 123 -26.93 18.52 8.82
CA THR A 123 -27.44 19.89 8.97
C THR A 123 -26.50 20.70 9.86
N GLY A 124 -26.73 22.02 9.90
CA GLY A 124 -25.98 22.94 10.75
C GLY A 124 -24.48 22.94 10.43
N ILE A 125 -23.64 23.06 11.45
CA ILE A 125 -22.19 23.16 11.32
C ILE A 125 -21.57 21.94 10.63
N ASN A 126 -22.13 20.75 10.83
CA ASN A 126 -21.64 19.53 10.20
C ASN A 126 -21.83 19.56 8.67
N ALA A 127 -22.94 20.09 8.18
CA ALA A 127 -23.16 20.27 6.75
C ALA A 127 -22.12 21.23 6.13
N ILE A 128 -21.75 22.29 6.84
CA ILE A 128 -20.73 23.26 6.41
C ILE A 128 -19.36 22.59 6.31
N PHE A 129 -18.91 21.90 7.38
CA PHE A 129 -17.62 21.23 7.40
C PHE A 129 -17.49 20.12 6.35
N LEU A 130 -18.58 19.41 6.07
CA LEU A 130 -18.59 18.30 5.12
C LEU A 130 -18.95 18.70 3.68
N SER A 131 -19.24 19.99 3.44
CA SER A 131 -19.68 20.48 2.13
C SER A 131 -18.69 20.18 1.00
N LYS A 132 -17.39 20.37 1.24
CA LYS A 132 -16.32 20.08 0.27
C LYS A 132 -16.19 18.60 -0.02
N VAL A 133 -16.32 17.75 1.01
CA VAL A 133 -16.30 16.28 0.87
C VAL A 133 -17.52 15.81 0.08
N LYS A 134 -18.70 16.33 0.42
CA LYS A 134 -19.93 16.05 -0.29
C LYS A 134 -19.81 16.37 -1.78
N LYS A 135 -19.39 17.62 -2.09
CA LYS A 135 -19.23 18.08 -3.47
C LYS A 135 -18.25 17.22 -4.25
N PHE A 136 -17.09 16.88 -3.66
CA PHE A 136 -16.11 16.01 -4.30
C PHE A 136 -16.69 14.61 -4.57
N THR A 137 -17.39 14.04 -3.57
CA THR A 137 -17.97 12.71 -3.68
C THR A 137 -19.06 12.65 -4.74
N GLU A 138 -19.91 13.66 -4.84
CA GLU A 138 -20.96 13.77 -5.87
C GLU A 138 -20.37 13.96 -7.26
N ASP A 139 -19.37 14.84 -7.41
CA ASP A 139 -18.77 15.20 -8.71
C ASP A 139 -17.90 14.07 -9.28
N PHE A 140 -17.20 13.30 -8.45
CA PHE A 140 -16.15 12.39 -8.92
C PHE A 140 -16.33 10.93 -8.52
N ARG A 141 -17.04 10.63 -7.44
CA ARG A 141 -17.26 9.27 -6.92
C ARG A 141 -15.97 8.44 -6.86
N ALA A 142 -14.84 9.06 -6.47
CA ALA A 142 -13.54 8.41 -6.44
C ALA A 142 -13.51 7.25 -5.43
N VAL A 143 -13.03 6.09 -5.85
CA VAL A 143 -12.91 4.86 -5.06
C VAL A 143 -11.53 4.23 -5.24
N GLY A 144 -11.20 3.23 -4.43
CA GLY A 144 -9.95 2.49 -4.56
C GLY A 144 -10.12 1.03 -4.15
N THR A 145 -9.96 0.12 -5.10
CA THR A 145 -9.83 -1.31 -4.86
C THR A 145 -8.37 -1.63 -4.62
N GLY A 146 -8.08 -2.23 -3.47
CA GLY A 146 -6.74 -2.68 -3.10
C GLY A 146 -6.67 -4.19 -2.92
N VAL A 147 -5.56 -4.64 -2.35
CA VAL A 147 -5.32 -6.05 -2.04
C VAL A 147 -4.68 -6.20 -0.66
N CYS A 148 -4.81 -7.41 -0.09
CA CYS A 148 -3.96 -7.91 0.99
C CYS A 148 -3.40 -9.27 0.61
N GLY A 149 -2.31 -9.70 1.27
CA GLY A 149 -1.77 -11.04 1.08
C GLY A 149 -0.84 -11.21 -0.10
N TRP A 150 -0.23 -10.14 -0.61
CA TRP A 150 0.73 -10.27 -1.71
C TRP A 150 1.87 -11.25 -1.37
N HIS A 151 2.55 -11.04 -0.25
CA HIS A 151 3.66 -11.92 0.13
C HIS A 151 3.17 -13.32 0.53
N SER A 152 2.01 -13.44 1.18
CA SER A 152 1.39 -14.75 1.46
C SER A 152 1.09 -15.53 0.18
N LEU A 153 0.63 -14.87 -0.89
CA LEU A 153 0.42 -15.51 -2.18
C LEU A 153 1.75 -16.01 -2.79
N LEU A 154 2.83 -15.23 -2.69
CA LEU A 154 4.14 -15.67 -3.15
C LEU A 154 4.62 -16.91 -2.38
N MET A 155 4.51 -16.91 -1.06
CA MET A 155 4.81 -18.08 -0.21
C MET A 155 3.96 -19.29 -0.61
N GLN A 156 2.65 -19.12 -0.82
CA GLN A 156 1.72 -20.17 -1.24
C GLN A 156 2.09 -20.78 -2.60
N LYS A 157 2.64 -19.97 -3.49
CA LYS A 157 3.08 -20.40 -4.82
C LYS A 157 4.56 -20.81 -4.87
N HIS A 158 5.25 -20.84 -3.75
CA HIS A 158 6.68 -21.09 -3.64
C HIS A 158 7.53 -20.18 -4.53
N LEU A 159 7.15 -18.91 -4.66
CA LEU A 159 7.85 -17.90 -5.45
C LEU A 159 8.71 -17.01 -4.54
N VAL A 160 9.96 -16.81 -4.92
CA VAL A 160 10.86 -15.90 -4.22
C VAL A 160 10.42 -14.44 -4.47
N TYR A 161 10.36 -13.64 -3.40
CA TYR A 161 10.02 -12.22 -3.50
C TYR A 161 11.02 -11.46 -4.37
N GLY A 162 10.55 -10.82 -5.44
CA GLY A 162 11.39 -10.09 -6.39
C GLY A 162 11.99 -10.96 -7.50
N SER A 163 11.67 -12.27 -7.56
CA SER A 163 12.06 -13.12 -8.70
C SER A 163 11.29 -12.74 -9.97
N MET A 164 11.77 -13.20 -11.12
CA MET A 164 11.10 -12.98 -12.41
C MET A 164 9.66 -13.51 -12.38
N GLU A 165 9.44 -14.68 -11.77
CA GLU A 165 8.13 -15.30 -11.64
C GLU A 165 7.20 -14.45 -10.78
N SER A 166 7.71 -13.85 -9.71
CA SER A 166 6.93 -12.92 -8.87
C SER A 166 6.58 -11.63 -9.63
N MET A 167 7.47 -11.14 -10.49
CA MET A 167 7.20 -9.99 -11.37
C MET A 167 6.14 -10.31 -12.44
N LEU A 168 6.19 -11.50 -13.04
CA LEU A 168 5.17 -11.95 -13.98
C LEU A 168 3.79 -12.10 -13.31
N LEU A 169 3.75 -12.65 -12.11
CA LEU A 169 2.52 -12.76 -11.33
C LEU A 169 1.97 -11.37 -10.94
N ASN A 170 2.84 -10.45 -10.57
CA ASN A 170 2.49 -9.06 -10.29
C ASN A 170 1.83 -8.38 -11.49
N GLU A 171 2.43 -8.50 -12.68
CA GLU A 171 1.85 -8.01 -13.94
C GLU A 171 0.48 -8.63 -14.21
N GLN A 172 0.36 -9.96 -14.10
CA GLN A 172 -0.88 -10.70 -14.34
C GLN A 172 -2.02 -10.25 -13.42
N ILE A 173 -1.74 -10.10 -12.12
CA ILE A 173 -2.77 -9.74 -11.13
C ILE A 173 -3.26 -8.31 -11.37
N PHE A 174 -2.34 -7.35 -11.43
CA PHE A 174 -2.72 -5.94 -11.46
C PHE A 174 -3.27 -5.48 -12.82
N SER A 175 -2.80 -6.09 -13.94
CA SER A 175 -3.41 -5.86 -15.25
C SER A 175 -4.84 -6.40 -15.33
N ARG A 176 -5.10 -7.60 -14.80
CA ARG A 176 -6.47 -8.14 -14.71
C ARG A 176 -7.35 -7.26 -13.84
N MET A 177 -6.88 -6.86 -12.64
CA MET A 177 -7.64 -5.96 -11.77
C MET A 177 -8.03 -4.67 -12.49
N GLN A 178 -7.09 -4.03 -13.16
CA GLN A 178 -7.34 -2.80 -13.91
C GLN A 178 -8.38 -3.00 -15.00
N ALA A 179 -8.25 -4.07 -15.79
CA ALA A 179 -9.17 -4.38 -16.88
C ALA A 179 -10.60 -4.61 -16.35
N ASP A 180 -10.75 -5.47 -15.34
CA ASP A 180 -12.05 -5.82 -14.76
C ASP A 180 -12.72 -4.60 -14.07
N LEU A 181 -11.94 -3.77 -13.36
CA LEU A 181 -12.45 -2.56 -12.70
C LEU A 181 -12.86 -1.50 -13.73
N ASN A 182 -12.10 -1.33 -14.81
CA ASN A 182 -12.43 -0.40 -15.89
C ASN A 182 -13.71 -0.83 -16.63
N GLU A 183 -13.87 -2.12 -16.94
CA GLU A 183 -15.09 -2.66 -17.55
C GLU A 183 -16.31 -2.40 -16.66
N ALA A 184 -16.21 -2.67 -15.37
CA ALA A 184 -17.29 -2.39 -14.41
C ALA A 184 -17.58 -0.90 -14.30
N ASN A 185 -16.58 -0.04 -14.35
CA ASN A 185 -16.73 1.42 -14.27
C ASN A 185 -17.46 2.00 -15.49
N VAL A 186 -17.15 1.48 -16.69
CA VAL A 186 -17.89 1.83 -17.93
C VAL A 186 -19.34 1.37 -17.83
N TRP A 187 -19.58 0.11 -17.47
CA TRP A 187 -20.94 -0.43 -17.30
C TRP A 187 -21.76 0.36 -16.29
N LEU A 188 -21.18 0.72 -15.14
CA LEU A 188 -21.87 1.56 -14.14
C LEU A 188 -22.20 2.96 -14.68
N ALA A 189 -21.36 3.54 -15.52
CA ALA A 189 -21.64 4.82 -16.17
C ALA A 189 -22.83 4.73 -17.13
N GLU A 190 -22.95 3.62 -17.87
CA GLU A 190 -24.08 3.36 -18.78
C GLU A 190 -25.39 3.18 -18.02
N VAL A 191 -25.38 2.42 -16.91
CA VAL A 191 -26.60 2.07 -16.14
C VAL A 191 -27.04 3.19 -15.20
N LEU A 192 -26.08 3.83 -14.50
CA LEU A 192 -26.37 4.79 -13.43
C LEU A 192 -25.99 6.23 -13.77
N GLY A 193 -25.44 6.45 -14.96
CA GLY A 193 -25.02 7.75 -15.45
C GLY A 193 -23.64 8.18 -14.96
N VAL A 194 -23.10 9.19 -15.63
CA VAL A 194 -21.78 9.79 -15.37
C VAL A 194 -21.94 10.95 -14.40
N PRO A 195 -21.14 11.07 -13.33
CA PRO A 195 -21.13 12.22 -12.43
C PRO A 195 -20.74 13.52 -13.16
N GLU A 196 -21.19 14.65 -12.63
CA GLU A 196 -21.04 15.96 -13.27
C GLU A 196 -19.57 16.37 -13.43
N GLY A 197 -18.72 16.10 -12.43
CA GLY A 197 -17.29 16.38 -12.51
C GLY A 197 -16.59 15.59 -13.62
N ASN A 198 -16.95 14.31 -13.78
CA ASN A 198 -16.41 13.47 -14.85
C ASN A 198 -16.90 13.94 -16.23
N LYS A 199 -18.15 14.35 -16.38
CA LYS A 199 -18.68 14.94 -17.62
C LYS A 199 -17.93 16.21 -18.00
N ARG A 200 -17.73 17.13 -17.05
CA ARG A 200 -16.95 18.38 -17.28
C ARG A 200 -15.52 18.09 -17.72
N ALA A 201 -14.93 16.98 -17.24
CA ALA A 201 -13.62 16.53 -17.66
C ALA A 201 -13.61 15.87 -19.05
N GLY A 202 -14.77 15.61 -19.67
CA GLY A 202 -14.89 14.84 -20.90
C GLY A 202 -14.63 13.34 -20.71
N ILE A 203 -14.79 12.82 -19.49
CA ILE A 203 -14.54 11.41 -19.13
C ILE A 203 -15.87 10.72 -18.84
N MET A 204 -16.22 9.71 -19.65
CA MET A 204 -17.51 9.02 -19.57
C MET A 204 -17.41 7.78 -18.66
N LEU A 205 -16.95 7.96 -17.43
CA LEU A 205 -16.81 6.92 -16.41
C LEU A 205 -17.67 7.27 -15.17
N ARG A 206 -18.12 6.24 -14.45
CA ARG A 206 -18.88 6.41 -13.20
C ARG A 206 -18.00 6.92 -12.05
N ASN A 207 -16.81 6.35 -11.89
CA ASN A 207 -15.85 6.67 -10.82
C ASN A 207 -14.59 7.28 -11.42
N ALA A 208 -14.10 8.38 -10.87
CA ALA A 208 -12.90 9.06 -11.35
C ALA A 208 -11.62 8.26 -11.13
N THR A 209 -11.61 7.41 -10.09
CA THR A 209 -10.53 6.47 -9.76
C THR A 209 -11.11 5.12 -9.35
N THR A 210 -10.30 4.05 -9.48
CA THR A 210 -10.74 2.67 -9.25
C THR A 210 -9.81 1.86 -8.36
N MET A 211 -8.49 2.21 -8.31
CA MET A 211 -7.47 1.36 -7.68
C MET A 211 -6.48 2.16 -6.83
N MET A 212 -6.22 1.67 -5.61
CA MET A 212 -5.16 2.12 -4.71
C MET A 212 -4.72 0.98 -3.80
N MET A 213 -3.49 1.06 -3.23
CA MET A 213 -2.97 0.03 -2.32
C MET A 213 -2.84 0.60 -0.91
N PRO A 214 -3.90 0.53 -0.09
CA PRO A 214 -3.90 1.02 1.28
C PRO A 214 -3.20 0.03 2.22
N PRO A 215 -2.78 0.43 3.42
CA PRO A 215 -2.43 -0.53 4.46
C PRO A 215 -3.69 -1.29 4.87
N THR A 216 -3.55 -2.58 5.16
CA THR A 216 -4.70 -3.48 5.40
C THR A 216 -4.56 -4.26 6.72
N LYS A 217 -3.93 -3.70 7.74
CA LYS A 217 -3.61 -4.41 8.99
C LYS A 217 -4.82 -5.14 9.56
N SER A 218 -5.88 -4.41 9.92
CA SER A 218 -7.07 -4.99 10.53
C SER A 218 -7.85 -5.90 9.58
N SER A 219 -8.01 -5.50 8.32
CA SER A 219 -8.71 -6.33 7.33
C SER A 219 -7.95 -7.61 6.98
N ALA A 220 -6.62 -7.58 6.94
CA ALA A 220 -5.80 -8.78 6.76
C ALA A 220 -5.94 -9.74 7.95
N GLU A 221 -5.98 -9.22 9.19
CA GLU A 221 -6.16 -10.06 10.37
C GLU A 221 -7.53 -10.71 10.46
N LEU A 222 -8.58 -10.00 10.03
CA LEU A 222 -9.95 -10.52 10.02
C LEU A 222 -10.22 -11.42 8.81
N SER A 223 -9.38 -11.36 7.79
CA SER A 223 -9.55 -12.15 6.58
C SER A 223 -9.16 -13.61 6.80
N ARG A 224 -9.80 -14.50 6.02
CA ARG A 224 -9.42 -15.92 5.97
C ARG A 224 -7.91 -16.06 5.66
N ASN A 225 -7.26 -17.00 6.34
CA ASN A 225 -5.82 -17.30 6.24
C ASN A 225 -4.89 -16.21 6.79
N SER A 226 -5.40 -15.18 7.46
CA SER A 226 -4.61 -14.08 8.04
C SER A 226 -3.46 -13.65 7.10
N PRO A 227 -3.77 -13.15 5.90
CA PRO A 227 -2.76 -12.83 4.89
C PRO A 227 -1.82 -11.72 5.36
N THR A 228 -0.70 -11.55 4.67
CA THR A 228 0.19 -10.40 4.87
C THR A 228 -0.51 -9.09 4.54
N GLU A 229 -0.04 -8.00 5.15
CA GLU A 229 -0.65 -6.68 4.99
C GLU A 229 -0.39 -6.13 3.58
N SER A 230 -1.46 -5.80 2.86
CA SER A 230 -1.41 -5.14 1.55
C SER A 230 -0.40 -5.79 0.60
N ILE A 231 0.49 -4.97 0.06
CA ILE A 231 1.59 -5.31 -0.85
C ILE A 231 2.92 -5.54 -0.12
N ASN A 232 2.93 -5.32 1.19
CA ASN A 232 4.16 -5.33 1.99
C ASN A 232 4.60 -6.76 2.33
N PRO A 233 5.92 -7.00 2.45
CA PRO A 233 6.43 -8.28 2.89
C PRO A 233 6.14 -8.54 4.38
N GLU A 234 6.10 -9.83 4.77
CA GLU A 234 5.92 -10.26 6.16
C GLU A 234 7.12 -9.86 7.02
N THR A 235 6.86 -9.27 8.17
CA THR A 235 7.93 -8.79 9.06
C THR A 235 8.52 -9.87 9.97
N ALA A 236 7.73 -10.92 10.27
CA ALA A 236 8.15 -12.06 11.06
C ALA A 236 7.20 -13.23 10.78
N LEU A 237 7.71 -14.43 10.53
CA LEU A 237 6.89 -15.61 10.24
C LEU A 237 6.18 -16.15 11.51
N ILE A 238 6.79 -15.96 12.66
CA ILE A 238 6.22 -16.26 13.97
C ILE A 238 6.45 -15.05 14.87
N LYS A 239 5.37 -14.54 15.48
CA LYS A 239 5.43 -13.38 16.38
C LYS A 239 4.34 -13.44 17.43
N VAL A 240 4.59 -12.82 18.57
CA VAL A 240 3.56 -12.54 19.58
C VAL A 240 2.92 -11.20 19.25
N LYS A 241 1.61 -11.19 19.20
CA LYS A 241 0.82 -9.97 19.09
C LYS A 241 0.22 -9.66 20.45
N GLU A 242 0.62 -8.54 21.03
CA GLU A 242 0.00 -8.00 22.24
C GLU A 242 -1.40 -7.48 21.90
N SER A 243 -2.39 -7.87 22.68
CA SER A 243 -3.75 -7.36 22.57
C SER A 243 -4.34 -7.06 23.94
N VAL A 244 -5.40 -6.25 24.00
CA VAL A 244 -6.12 -5.95 25.23
C VAL A 244 -6.68 -7.24 25.90
N GLY A 245 -6.92 -8.28 25.12
CA GLY A 245 -7.42 -9.58 25.60
C GLY A 245 -6.33 -10.59 25.96
N GLY A 246 -5.04 -10.20 25.89
CA GLY A 246 -3.87 -11.06 26.11
C GLY A 246 -3.03 -11.25 24.85
N ASP A 247 -1.85 -11.84 25.04
CA ASP A 247 -0.90 -12.07 23.98
C ASP A 247 -1.33 -13.25 23.08
N LEU A 248 -1.30 -13.03 21.79
CA LEU A 248 -1.65 -14.02 20.77
C LEU A 248 -0.41 -14.42 19.96
N LEU A 249 -0.09 -15.71 19.98
CA LEU A 249 0.91 -16.27 19.08
C LEU A 249 0.35 -16.28 17.65
N ARG A 250 1.01 -15.56 16.75
CA ARG A 250 0.67 -15.55 15.33
C ARG A 250 1.76 -16.25 14.53
N ILE A 251 1.37 -17.26 13.77
CA ILE A 251 2.24 -17.93 12.81
C ILE A 251 1.69 -17.67 11.41
N ASN A 252 2.57 -17.26 10.48
CA ASN A 252 2.19 -17.11 9.08
C ASN A 252 1.57 -18.43 8.58
N THR A 253 0.40 -18.36 7.96
CA THR A 253 -0.41 -19.55 7.62
C THR A 253 0.31 -20.48 6.65
N GLU A 254 1.02 -19.93 5.66
CA GLU A 254 1.72 -20.74 4.66
C GLU A 254 2.98 -21.39 5.28
N PHE A 255 3.66 -20.68 6.17
CA PHE A 255 4.78 -21.25 6.92
C PHE A 255 4.33 -22.33 7.90
N LEU A 256 3.20 -22.14 8.59
CA LEU A 256 2.61 -23.17 9.46
C LEU A 256 2.29 -24.48 8.69
N LYS A 257 1.79 -24.37 7.46
CA LYS A 257 1.57 -25.55 6.60
C LYS A 257 2.89 -26.26 6.34
N LEU A 258 3.92 -25.55 5.94
CA LEU A 258 5.24 -26.13 5.68
C LEU A 258 5.84 -26.80 6.93
N MET A 259 5.76 -26.15 8.11
CA MET A 259 6.20 -26.75 9.38
C MET A 259 5.48 -28.08 9.66
N LYS A 260 4.17 -28.16 9.44
CA LYS A 260 3.38 -29.38 9.64
C LYS A 260 3.74 -30.46 8.63
N GLU A 261 3.89 -30.10 7.37
CA GLU A 261 4.28 -31.05 6.30
C GLU A 261 5.65 -31.68 6.57
N LYS A 262 6.59 -30.91 7.13
CA LYS A 262 7.93 -31.38 7.49
C LYS A 262 8.03 -32.00 8.90
N GLY A 263 6.94 -32.04 9.66
CA GLY A 263 6.93 -32.56 11.03
C GLY A 263 7.70 -31.69 12.04
N MET A 264 7.92 -30.41 11.69
CA MET A 264 8.72 -29.46 12.49
C MET A 264 7.85 -28.50 13.31
N TYR A 265 6.53 -28.69 13.34
CA TYR A 265 5.65 -27.90 14.18
C TYR A 265 5.65 -28.41 15.62
N ASN A 266 6.54 -27.87 16.44
CA ASN A 266 6.68 -28.15 17.87
C ASN A 266 7.15 -26.90 18.61
N ASP A 267 7.00 -26.89 19.94
CA ASP A 267 7.26 -25.71 20.79
C ASP A 267 8.72 -25.24 20.67
N ASN A 268 9.69 -26.16 20.63
CA ASN A 268 11.12 -25.81 20.54
C ASN A 268 11.43 -25.05 19.25
N GLU A 269 10.89 -25.48 18.10
CA GLU A 269 11.09 -24.79 16.83
C GLU A 269 10.36 -23.46 16.79
N VAL A 270 9.15 -23.37 17.33
CA VAL A 270 8.41 -22.11 17.45
C VAL A 270 9.19 -21.10 18.28
N GLU A 271 9.68 -21.50 19.46
CA GLU A 271 10.49 -20.63 20.32
C GLU A 271 11.82 -20.22 19.67
N ARG A 272 12.49 -21.15 18.98
CA ARG A 272 13.73 -20.86 18.24
C ARG A 272 13.51 -19.80 17.17
N ILE A 273 12.49 -19.95 16.33
CA ILE A 273 12.19 -18.99 15.26
C ILE A 273 11.77 -17.64 15.84
N MET A 274 10.97 -17.64 16.90
CA MET A 274 10.62 -16.39 17.62
C MET A 274 11.86 -15.68 18.17
N SER A 275 12.78 -16.43 18.79
CA SER A 275 14.04 -15.88 19.33
C SER A 275 14.93 -15.31 18.22
N ASN A 276 14.86 -15.88 17.00
CA ASN A 276 15.48 -15.35 15.78
C ASN A 276 14.60 -14.31 15.06
N LYS A 277 13.73 -13.61 15.81
CA LYS A 277 12.88 -12.53 15.30
C LYS A 277 11.96 -12.94 14.15
N GLY A 278 11.55 -14.20 14.13
CA GLY A 278 10.68 -14.76 13.08
C GLY A 278 11.37 -15.10 11.76
N SER A 279 12.72 -15.02 11.71
CA SER A 279 13.53 -15.45 10.57
C SER A 279 13.74 -16.97 10.58
N VAL A 280 13.84 -17.56 9.39
CA VAL A 280 14.06 -19.00 9.18
C VAL A 280 15.39 -19.31 8.48
N GLN A 281 16.26 -18.30 8.32
CA GLN A 281 17.51 -18.47 7.56
C GLN A 281 18.48 -19.45 8.22
N ASP A 282 18.38 -19.67 9.51
CA ASP A 282 19.15 -20.63 10.30
C ASP A 282 18.48 -22.03 10.43
N CYS A 283 17.32 -22.27 9.80
CA CYS A 283 16.60 -23.54 9.86
C CYS A 283 17.26 -24.61 8.97
N ASP A 284 17.94 -25.60 9.54
CA ASP A 284 18.64 -26.63 8.78
C ASP A 284 17.71 -27.60 8.03
N TRP A 285 16.45 -27.71 8.48
CA TRP A 285 15.44 -28.56 7.87
C TRP A 285 14.77 -27.94 6.64
N LEU A 286 15.05 -26.68 6.32
CA LEU A 286 14.61 -26.00 5.11
C LEU A 286 15.67 -26.06 4.01
N THR A 287 15.23 -26.31 2.78
CA THR A 287 16.07 -26.12 1.59
C THR A 287 16.39 -24.64 1.38
N GLN A 288 17.43 -24.33 0.60
CA GLN A 288 17.77 -22.94 0.29
C GLN A 288 16.62 -22.22 -0.40
N HIS A 289 15.92 -22.88 -1.33
CA HIS A 289 14.76 -22.29 -2.00
C HIS A 289 13.64 -21.95 -1.01
N GLU A 290 13.33 -22.84 -0.07
CA GLU A 290 12.32 -22.56 0.97
C GLU A 290 12.76 -21.38 1.86
N LYS A 291 14.01 -21.30 2.25
CA LYS A 291 14.55 -20.13 2.97
C LYS A 291 14.37 -18.84 2.17
N ASP A 292 14.62 -18.88 0.87
CA ASP A 292 14.47 -17.71 -0.01
C ASP A 292 13.01 -17.30 -0.18
N VAL A 293 12.07 -18.26 -0.26
CA VAL A 293 10.62 -18.01 -0.33
C VAL A 293 10.09 -17.41 0.97
N PHE A 294 10.58 -17.89 2.11
CA PHE A 294 10.12 -17.46 3.44
C PHE A 294 11.01 -16.39 4.08
N ARG A 295 11.75 -15.60 3.29
CA ARG A 295 12.45 -14.41 3.80
C ARG A 295 11.46 -13.45 4.45
N ILE A 296 11.84 -12.91 5.60
CA ILE A 296 11.10 -11.81 6.21
C ILE A 296 11.47 -10.46 5.57
N ALA A 297 10.70 -9.43 5.81
CA ALA A 297 10.85 -8.11 5.20
C ALA A 297 12.26 -7.52 5.30
N PHE A 298 12.96 -7.77 6.41
CA PHE A 298 14.32 -7.29 6.68
C PHE A 298 15.43 -8.08 5.96
N GLU A 299 15.07 -9.15 5.25
CA GLU A 299 15.95 -10.04 4.49
C GLU A 299 15.74 -9.90 2.97
N ILE A 300 14.66 -9.22 2.58
CA ILE A 300 14.32 -8.95 1.19
C ILE A 300 15.06 -7.70 0.71
N PRO A 301 15.78 -7.75 -0.41
CA PRO A 301 16.37 -6.55 -1.00
C PRO A 301 15.29 -5.50 -1.29
N MET A 302 15.40 -4.31 -0.71
CA MET A 302 14.40 -3.25 -0.89
C MET A 302 14.31 -2.72 -2.32
N SER A 303 15.37 -2.89 -3.12
CA SER A 303 15.31 -2.65 -4.57
C SER A 303 14.25 -3.53 -5.25
N ALA A 304 14.23 -4.84 -4.94
CA ALA A 304 13.23 -5.76 -5.49
C ALA A 304 11.80 -5.42 -5.06
N HIS A 305 11.62 -4.93 -3.82
CA HIS A 305 10.33 -4.43 -3.36
C HIS A 305 9.89 -3.19 -4.14
N LEU A 306 10.78 -2.22 -4.36
CA LEU A 306 10.51 -1.02 -5.15
C LEU A 306 10.22 -1.35 -6.61
N ASP A 307 10.95 -2.29 -7.21
CA ASP A 307 10.73 -2.72 -8.61
C ASP A 307 9.32 -3.31 -8.81
N LEU A 308 8.86 -4.16 -7.87
CA LEU A 308 7.48 -4.66 -7.87
C LEU A 308 6.45 -3.54 -7.69
N CYS A 309 6.72 -2.57 -6.82
CA CYS A 309 5.85 -1.42 -6.61
C CYS A 309 5.80 -0.51 -7.85
N SER A 310 6.95 -0.25 -8.48
CA SER A 310 7.06 0.51 -9.72
C SER A 310 6.28 -0.16 -10.86
N GLN A 311 6.46 -1.47 -11.02
CA GLN A 311 5.77 -2.24 -12.04
C GLN A 311 4.24 -2.16 -11.88
N ARG A 312 3.70 -2.37 -10.68
CA ARG A 312 2.25 -2.36 -10.44
C ARG A 312 1.63 -0.97 -10.48
N GLN A 313 2.40 0.09 -10.18
CA GLN A 313 1.88 1.46 -10.24
C GLN A 313 1.34 1.83 -11.62
N ARG A 314 1.82 1.23 -12.69
CA ARG A 314 1.32 1.44 -14.06
C ARG A 314 -0.16 1.10 -14.23
N PHE A 315 -0.70 0.27 -13.35
CA PHE A 315 -2.11 -0.15 -13.34
C PHE A 315 -2.97 0.62 -12.32
N ILE A 316 -2.34 1.39 -11.44
CA ILE A 316 -3.00 2.06 -10.31
C ILE A 316 -3.22 3.53 -10.64
N ASP A 317 -4.45 3.99 -10.57
CA ASP A 317 -4.83 5.38 -10.85
C ASP A 317 -4.71 6.34 -9.65
N GLN A 318 -4.48 5.79 -8.46
CA GLN A 318 -4.05 6.54 -7.27
C GLN A 318 -2.61 6.17 -6.91
N GLN A 319 -2.32 5.68 -5.68
CA GLN A 319 -0.96 5.25 -5.33
C GLN A 319 -0.92 4.12 -4.29
N GLN A 320 0.27 3.83 -3.77
CA GLN A 320 0.54 2.70 -2.88
C GLN A 320 1.16 3.18 -1.58
N SER A 321 0.76 2.58 -0.45
CA SER A 321 1.42 2.75 0.86
C SER A 321 2.68 1.88 0.93
N ILE A 322 3.79 2.38 0.38
CA ILE A 322 5.04 1.64 0.25
C ILE A 322 5.87 1.79 1.53
N ASN A 323 6.06 0.70 2.26
CA ASN A 323 6.96 0.64 3.39
C ASN A 323 8.37 0.19 2.96
N LEU A 324 9.38 0.69 3.65
CA LEU A 324 10.75 0.20 3.53
C LEU A 324 11.20 -0.48 4.81
N TYR A 325 12.03 -1.53 4.68
CA TYR A 325 12.49 -2.36 5.79
C TYR A 325 14.00 -2.54 5.70
N PHE A 326 14.72 -2.10 6.71
CA PHE A 326 16.18 -2.18 6.74
C PHE A 326 16.66 -3.01 7.91
N SER A 327 17.57 -3.95 7.63
CA SER A 327 18.28 -4.73 8.63
C SER A 327 19.21 -3.83 9.47
N GLY A 328 19.52 -4.25 10.69
CA GLY A 328 20.52 -3.58 11.52
C GLY A 328 21.93 -3.60 10.92
N SER A 329 22.20 -4.53 10.01
CA SER A 329 23.46 -4.67 9.28
C SER A 329 23.55 -3.87 7.98
N ASP A 330 22.41 -3.30 7.50
CA ASP A 330 22.44 -2.51 6.27
C ASP A 330 23.27 -1.25 6.41
N SER A 331 24.11 -0.96 5.41
CA SER A 331 24.93 0.24 5.43
C SER A 331 24.11 1.50 5.16
N GLU A 332 24.63 2.65 5.59
CA GLU A 332 24.01 3.95 5.32
C GLU A 332 23.96 4.26 3.83
N GLU A 333 24.97 3.80 3.09
CA GLU A 333 25.04 3.92 1.63
C GLU A 333 23.92 3.14 0.95
N TYR A 334 23.66 1.89 1.37
CA TYR A 334 22.56 1.09 0.86
C TYR A 334 21.21 1.75 1.14
N ILE A 335 21.00 2.22 2.36
CA ILE A 335 19.76 2.93 2.76
C ILE A 335 19.57 4.18 1.89
N ALA A 336 20.61 4.97 1.69
CA ALA A 336 20.57 6.16 0.85
C ALA A 336 20.31 5.82 -0.63
N GLN A 337 20.90 4.75 -1.14
CA GLN A 337 20.72 4.26 -2.50
C GLN A 337 19.25 3.84 -2.76
N ILE A 338 18.63 3.07 -1.85
CA ILE A 338 17.23 2.65 -1.96
C ILE A 338 16.29 3.86 -1.97
N HIS A 339 16.50 4.82 -1.07
CA HIS A 339 15.71 6.04 -1.07
C HIS A 339 15.91 6.85 -2.36
N LYS A 340 17.13 6.92 -2.88
CA LYS A 340 17.43 7.58 -4.15
C LYS A 340 16.75 6.87 -5.33
N GLN A 341 16.77 5.54 -5.37
CA GLN A 341 16.01 4.76 -6.36
C GLN A 341 14.53 5.16 -6.37
N ALA A 342 13.88 5.20 -5.19
CA ALA A 342 12.50 5.62 -5.08
C ALA A 342 12.25 7.07 -5.52
N LEU A 343 13.20 7.99 -5.28
CA LEU A 343 13.09 9.39 -5.73
C LEU A 343 13.15 9.52 -7.24
N LEU A 344 14.00 8.73 -7.90
CA LEU A 344 14.24 8.81 -9.34
C LEU A 344 13.21 8.05 -10.18
N ASP A 345 12.47 7.13 -9.56
CA ASP A 345 11.46 6.33 -10.25
C ASP A 345 10.15 7.10 -10.39
N ASP A 346 9.75 7.42 -11.61
CA ASP A 346 8.51 8.16 -11.92
C ASP A 346 7.22 7.37 -11.63
N ASN A 347 7.30 6.06 -11.38
CA ASN A 347 6.17 5.24 -10.94
C ASN A 347 6.03 5.19 -9.41
N ILE A 348 7.02 5.65 -8.65
CA ILE A 348 6.93 5.75 -7.19
C ILE A 348 6.47 7.16 -6.81
N ASN A 349 5.21 7.30 -6.43
CA ASN A 349 4.62 8.60 -6.05
C ASN A 349 5.00 9.04 -4.64
N GLY A 350 5.36 8.11 -3.76
CA GLY A 350 5.73 8.40 -2.39
C GLY A 350 6.16 7.17 -1.61
N LEU A 351 6.64 7.40 -0.38
CA LEU A 351 7.04 6.35 0.56
C LEU A 351 6.32 6.57 1.90
N TYR A 352 5.84 5.46 2.49
CA TYR A 352 5.11 5.47 3.76
C TYR A 352 6.07 5.30 4.94
N TYR A 353 5.99 4.24 5.74
CA TYR A 353 6.89 4.01 6.87
C TYR A 353 8.28 3.51 6.44
N CYS A 354 9.24 3.68 7.36
CA CYS A 354 10.58 3.13 7.24
C CYS A 354 10.92 2.36 8.52
N TYR A 355 10.94 1.05 8.44
CA TYR A 355 11.23 0.17 9.58
C TYR A 355 12.72 -0.16 9.61
N SER A 356 13.30 -0.18 10.81
CA SER A 356 14.70 -0.57 11.00
C SER A 356 14.84 -1.48 12.21
N SER A 357 15.56 -2.58 12.03
CA SER A 357 15.86 -3.49 13.14
C SER A 357 16.97 -3.00 14.08
N ARG A 358 17.67 -1.89 13.74
CA ARG A 358 18.75 -1.31 14.59
C ARG A 358 18.28 -0.89 15.97
N ASN A 359 17.03 -0.42 16.09
CA ASN A 359 16.52 0.19 17.32
C ASN A 359 15.65 -0.76 18.16
N GLY A 360 15.65 -2.05 17.89
CA GLY A 360 14.81 -3.04 18.60
C GLY A 360 13.29 -2.79 18.48
N ARG A 361 12.89 -1.89 17.58
CA ARG A 361 11.50 -1.46 17.41
C ARG A 361 10.87 -2.17 16.23
N TYR A 362 10.62 -3.47 16.39
CA TYR A 362 9.84 -4.24 15.43
C TYR A 362 8.35 -3.91 15.48
N GLU A 363 7.91 -3.33 16.58
CA GLU A 363 6.51 -2.97 16.82
C GLU A 363 6.45 -1.55 17.36
N ARG A 364 5.78 -0.65 16.65
CA ARG A 364 5.26 0.56 17.23
C ARG A 364 3.75 0.48 17.24
N ASN A 365 3.21 0.49 18.45
CA ASN A 365 1.79 0.70 18.72
C ASN A 365 1.28 2.11 18.34
N ASP A 366 2.07 2.89 17.61
CA ASP A 366 1.74 4.27 17.20
C ASP A 366 1.12 4.33 15.79
N GLU A 367 0.55 3.25 15.29
CA GLU A 367 -0.20 3.28 14.05
C GLU A 367 -1.50 4.07 14.23
N CYS A 368 -1.88 4.77 13.17
CA CYS A 368 -3.11 5.56 13.18
C CYS A 368 -4.32 4.70 13.52
N THR A 369 -4.81 4.80 14.76
CA THR A 369 -6.02 4.10 15.22
C THR A 369 -7.30 4.57 14.53
N ILE A 370 -7.23 5.66 13.74
CA ILE A 370 -8.38 6.23 13.03
C ILE A 370 -8.61 5.54 11.68
N CYS A 371 -7.55 4.92 11.10
CA CYS A 371 -7.62 4.19 9.83
C CYS A 371 -7.67 2.65 10.00
N GLN A 372 -7.84 2.18 11.24
CA GLN A 372 -7.99 0.75 11.58
C GLN A 372 -9.44 0.31 11.47
#